data_068d24d466f3c523030daa510a84dbab
#
_entry.id   068d24d466f3c523030daa510a84dbab
#
_cell.length_a   1.000
_cell.length_b   1.000
_cell.length_c   1.000
_cell.angle_alpha   90.00
_cell.angle_beta   90.00
_cell.angle_gamma   90.00
#
_symmetry.space_group_name_H-M   'P 1'
#
loop_
_entity.id
_entity.type
_entity.pdbx_description
1 polymer ?
#
loop_
_entity_poly.entity_id
_entity_poly.type
_entity_poly.pdbx_seq_one_letter_code
_entity_poly.pdbx_strand_id
1 'polypeptide(L)'
;KYVFTGDSDSYLSYFTEYCDEDYGSNITVGLDALSAAQKSIIRSESGKQGVLVGESNEWAEFTVNITQSAVYSVNVSYFNLKGSDRSIEFALSVDGEYPYSELEALSLPRIWRDVADQETGETILQDSMGNDRLPDTEEVNRWNEIWLWDSQGYYEEPYFIYLTEGRHTIRFTTVIGDFLLGSFELGREEQ
;
A
#
# COMPACT_ATOMS: atom_id res chain seq x y z
N LYS A 1 -28.29 22.73 -9.10
CA LYS A 1 -26.91 22.98 -8.65
C LYS A 1 -26.79 22.33 -7.28
N TYR A 2 -26.34 21.08 -7.23
CA TYR A 2 -26.06 20.41 -5.95
C TYR A 2 -24.80 21.03 -5.40
N VAL A 3 -24.88 21.70 -4.28
CA VAL A 3 -23.72 22.09 -3.49
C VAL A 3 -23.31 20.85 -2.73
N PHE A 4 -22.30 20.15 -3.21
CA PHE A 4 -21.63 19.11 -2.45
C PHE A 4 -20.87 19.81 -1.32
N THR A 5 -21.37 19.75 -0.11
CA THR A 5 -20.59 20.05 1.10
C THR A 5 -19.79 18.79 1.42
N GLY A 6 -18.87 18.45 0.53
CA GLY A 6 -17.85 17.44 0.79
C GLY A 6 -16.93 17.93 1.90
N ASP A 7 -16.49 17.01 2.74
CA ASP A 7 -15.44 17.27 3.72
C ASP A 7 -14.25 17.85 2.97
N SER A 8 -13.75 19.01 3.39
CA SER A 8 -12.65 19.71 2.70
C SER A 8 -11.38 18.87 2.61
N ASP A 9 -11.28 17.84 3.46
CA ASP A 9 -10.11 17.00 3.62
C ASP A 9 -10.23 15.66 2.87
N SER A 10 -11.26 15.50 2.01
CA SER A 10 -11.47 14.28 1.23
C SER A 10 -10.65 14.25 -0.06
N TYR A 11 -10.35 13.04 -0.56
CA TYR A 11 -9.72 12.87 -1.87
C TYR A 11 -10.51 13.50 -3.01
N LEU A 12 -11.83 13.51 -2.96
CA LEU A 12 -12.66 14.17 -3.98
C LEU A 12 -12.36 15.67 -4.09
N SER A 13 -12.20 16.34 -2.96
CA SER A 13 -11.83 17.76 -2.94
C SER A 13 -10.42 17.96 -3.48
N TYR A 14 -9.49 17.11 -3.05
CA TYR A 14 -8.11 17.11 -3.52
C TYR A 14 -8.01 16.81 -5.01
N PHE A 15 -8.71 15.77 -5.49
CA PHE A 15 -8.79 15.44 -6.91
C PHE A 15 -9.29 16.64 -7.75
N THR A 16 -10.35 17.31 -7.29
CA THR A 16 -10.92 18.46 -8.01
C THR A 16 -9.91 19.62 -8.14
N GLU A 17 -9.01 19.75 -7.16
CA GLU A 17 -7.97 20.78 -7.18
C GLU A 17 -6.83 20.46 -8.15
N TYR A 18 -6.45 19.19 -8.27
CA TYR A 18 -5.24 18.78 -8.99
C TYR A 18 -5.48 17.86 -10.21
N CYS A 19 -6.73 17.57 -10.59
CA CYS A 19 -7.02 16.64 -11.69
C CYS A 19 -6.57 17.13 -13.08
N ASP A 20 -6.33 18.42 -13.23
CA ASP A 20 -5.82 19.03 -14.46
C ASP A 20 -4.28 19.08 -14.53
N GLU A 21 -3.59 18.67 -13.46
CA GLU A 21 -2.13 18.61 -13.43
C GLU A 21 -1.61 17.38 -14.17
N ASP A 22 -0.48 17.53 -14.82
CA ASP A 22 0.18 16.42 -15.51
C ASP A 22 0.83 15.44 -14.52
N TYR A 23 0.90 14.16 -14.90
CA TYR A 23 1.70 13.18 -14.17
C TYR A 23 3.19 13.42 -14.37
N GLY A 24 3.95 13.32 -13.29
CA GLY A 24 5.40 13.34 -13.33
C GLY A 24 6.00 12.04 -13.89
N SER A 25 7.27 12.09 -14.26
CA SER A 25 8.01 10.90 -14.67
C SER A 25 8.14 9.91 -13.51
N ASN A 26 8.11 8.62 -13.81
CA ASN A 26 8.21 7.56 -12.81
C ASN A 26 9.55 7.63 -12.05
N ILE A 27 9.47 7.56 -10.73
CA ILE A 27 10.60 7.62 -9.80
C ILE A 27 10.53 6.41 -8.89
N THR A 28 11.53 5.54 -8.92
CA THR A 28 11.64 4.42 -7.96
C THR A 28 12.41 4.87 -6.74
N VAL A 29 11.83 4.64 -5.56
CA VAL A 29 12.40 4.99 -4.26
C VAL A 29 12.69 3.71 -3.50
N GLY A 30 13.97 3.42 -3.29
CA GLY A 30 14.44 2.24 -2.58
C GLY A 30 14.88 2.53 -1.15
N LEU A 31 15.45 1.52 -0.50
CA LEU A 31 15.95 1.62 0.88
C LEU A 31 17.11 2.61 1.05
N ASP A 32 17.81 2.94 -0.03
CA ASP A 32 18.87 3.97 -0.04
C ASP A 32 18.33 5.37 0.27
N ALA A 33 17.05 5.61 0.01
CA ALA A 33 16.36 6.85 0.34
C ALA A 33 15.74 6.87 1.74
N LEU A 34 15.84 5.78 2.50
CA LEU A 34 15.36 5.71 3.88
C LEU A 34 16.12 6.72 4.74
N SER A 35 15.43 7.75 5.22
CA SER A 35 16.04 8.86 5.96
C SER A 35 15.83 8.76 7.45
N ALA A 36 14.73 8.16 7.89
CA ALA A 36 14.40 7.96 9.29
C ALA A 36 13.42 6.79 9.46
N ALA A 37 13.41 6.20 10.64
CA ALA A 37 12.43 5.23 11.09
C ALA A 37 12.41 5.24 12.61
N GLN A 38 11.33 4.76 13.22
CA GLN A 38 11.30 4.60 14.69
C GLN A 38 12.43 3.67 15.15
N LYS A 39 12.66 2.60 14.40
CA LYS A 39 13.86 1.75 14.48
C LYS A 39 14.25 1.34 13.07
N SER A 40 15.51 1.47 12.69
CA SER A 40 15.99 1.05 11.37
C SER A 40 16.18 -0.48 11.34
N ILE A 41 15.05 -1.21 11.25
CA ILE A 41 15.04 -2.66 11.18
C ILE A 41 14.89 -3.08 9.72
N ILE A 42 15.98 -3.59 9.14
CA ILE A 42 15.98 -4.15 7.79
C ILE A 42 15.96 -5.68 7.90
N ARG A 43 15.04 -6.31 7.18
CA ARG A 43 14.94 -7.77 7.07
C ARG A 43 15.07 -8.19 5.62
N SER A 44 15.54 -9.41 5.42
CA SER A 44 15.62 -10.03 4.09
C SER A 44 14.66 -11.20 4.03
N GLU A 45 13.77 -11.16 3.05
CA GLU A 45 12.79 -12.22 2.78
C GLU A 45 12.84 -12.57 1.30
N SER A 46 12.94 -13.84 0.99
CA SER A 46 12.97 -14.34 -0.40
C SER A 46 13.99 -13.61 -1.30
N GLY A 47 15.16 -13.27 -0.74
CA GLY A 47 16.25 -12.63 -1.48
C GLY A 47 16.12 -11.12 -1.69
N LYS A 48 15.08 -10.48 -1.18
CA LYS A 48 14.87 -9.03 -1.24
C LYS A 48 14.81 -8.43 0.16
N GLN A 49 15.38 -7.24 0.32
CA GLN A 49 15.38 -6.52 1.60
C GLN A 49 14.20 -5.56 1.68
N GLY A 50 13.72 -5.37 2.90
CA GLY A 50 12.71 -4.37 3.24
C GLY A 50 12.90 -3.81 4.64
N VAL A 51 12.46 -2.58 4.85
CA VAL A 51 12.36 -1.99 6.18
C VAL A 51 11.06 -2.46 6.83
N LEU A 52 11.14 -2.88 8.09
CA LEU A 52 9.97 -3.27 8.87
C LEU A 52 9.10 -2.04 9.17
N VAL A 53 7.82 -2.16 8.89
CA VAL A 53 6.76 -1.24 9.33
C VAL A 53 5.75 -2.06 10.11
N GLY A 54 5.59 -1.75 11.39
CA GLY A 54 4.80 -2.55 12.32
C GLY A 54 5.62 -3.10 13.49
N GLU A 55 5.02 -3.90 14.36
CA GLU A 55 5.63 -4.42 15.60
C GLU A 55 6.24 -3.28 16.45
N SER A 56 7.58 -3.28 16.56
CA SER A 56 8.33 -2.27 17.31
C SER A 56 8.86 -1.12 16.46
N ASN A 57 8.51 -1.08 15.18
CA ASN A 57 8.89 -0.05 14.22
C ASN A 57 7.65 0.47 13.50
N GLU A 58 6.93 1.35 14.15
CA GLU A 58 5.62 1.81 13.72
C GLU A 58 5.65 2.62 12.42
N TRP A 59 6.79 3.23 12.08
CA TRP A 59 6.90 4.05 10.89
C TRP A 59 8.30 4.02 10.26
N ALA A 60 8.32 4.28 8.95
CA ALA A 60 9.52 4.49 8.16
C ALA A 60 9.32 5.69 7.21
N GLU A 61 10.33 6.53 7.08
CA GLU A 61 10.30 7.76 6.30
C GLU A 61 11.40 7.78 5.25
N PHE A 62 11.05 8.20 4.07
CA PHE A 62 11.93 8.29 2.91
C PHE A 62 12.03 9.73 2.44
N THR A 63 13.23 10.14 2.06
CA THR A 63 13.45 11.44 1.41
C THR A 63 13.52 11.25 -0.09
N VAL A 64 12.70 11.99 -0.81
CA VAL A 64 12.65 12.01 -2.28
C VAL A 64 12.96 13.40 -2.80
N ASN A 65 13.59 13.47 -3.97
CA ASN A 65 13.83 14.74 -4.66
C ASN A 65 13.01 14.77 -5.94
N ILE A 66 12.04 15.66 -5.99
CA ILE A 66 11.13 15.84 -7.11
C ILE A 66 11.72 16.88 -8.06
N THR A 67 11.88 16.53 -9.32
CA THR A 67 12.49 17.37 -10.35
C THR A 67 11.49 18.22 -11.09
N GLN A 68 10.20 17.92 -10.98
CA GLN A 68 9.11 18.64 -11.63
C GLN A 68 7.86 18.57 -10.76
N SER A 69 7.24 19.70 -10.49
CA SER A 69 5.94 19.75 -9.82
C SER A 69 4.89 19.04 -10.66
N ALA A 70 4.24 18.03 -10.10
CA ALA A 70 3.32 17.15 -10.82
C ALA A 70 2.48 16.30 -9.85
N VAL A 71 1.51 15.57 -10.37
CA VAL A 71 0.82 14.52 -9.64
C VAL A 71 1.53 13.18 -9.80
N TYR A 72 1.50 12.37 -8.76
CA TYR A 72 2.14 11.06 -8.69
C TYR A 72 1.21 10.09 -7.98
N SER A 73 0.86 9.00 -8.61
CA SER A 73 0.32 7.84 -7.91
C SER A 73 1.45 7.04 -7.27
N VAL A 74 1.13 6.25 -6.27
CA VAL A 74 2.12 5.50 -5.48
C VAL A 74 1.90 4.01 -5.68
N ASN A 75 2.95 3.32 -6.13
CA ASN A 75 3.03 1.85 -6.18
C ASN A 75 3.92 1.37 -5.05
N VAL A 76 3.47 0.41 -4.26
CA VAL A 76 4.19 -0.09 -3.09
C VAL A 76 4.61 -1.53 -3.29
N SER A 77 5.91 -1.80 -3.14
CA SER A 77 6.46 -3.16 -3.08
C SER A 77 6.60 -3.58 -1.62
N TYR A 78 5.81 -4.57 -1.20
CA TYR A 78 5.75 -5.00 0.18
C TYR A 78 5.78 -6.53 0.32
N PHE A 79 6.21 -6.98 1.49
CA PHE A 79 6.14 -8.38 1.91
C PHE A 79 5.22 -8.48 3.13
N ASN A 80 4.12 -9.21 3.00
CA ASN A 80 3.18 -9.40 4.10
C ASN A 80 3.79 -10.35 5.14
N LEU A 81 3.99 -9.86 6.35
CA LEU A 81 4.40 -10.69 7.47
C LEU A 81 3.19 -11.46 8.01
N LYS A 82 3.44 -12.67 8.50
CA LYS A 82 2.40 -13.53 9.09
C LYS A 82 1.69 -12.79 10.22
N GLY A 83 0.37 -12.77 10.17
CA GLY A 83 -0.43 -12.01 11.13
C GLY A 83 -1.86 -12.51 11.24
N SER A 84 -2.78 -11.57 11.46
CA SER A 84 -4.22 -11.85 11.56
C SER A 84 -4.85 -11.97 10.16
N ASP A 85 -6.10 -12.44 10.12
CA ASP A 85 -6.90 -12.55 8.88
C ASP A 85 -7.29 -11.19 8.27
N ARG A 86 -6.94 -10.09 8.93
CA ARG A 86 -7.22 -8.73 8.46
C ARG A 86 -6.18 -8.26 7.46
N SER A 87 -6.62 -7.45 6.50
CA SER A 87 -5.72 -6.69 5.64
C SER A 87 -4.75 -5.86 6.49
N ILE A 88 -3.58 -5.60 5.93
CA ILE A 88 -2.64 -4.65 6.51
C ILE A 88 -3.17 -3.25 6.20
N GLU A 89 -3.22 -2.38 7.21
CA GLU A 89 -3.58 -0.98 7.03
C GLU A 89 -2.41 -0.09 7.46
N PHE A 90 -2.14 0.92 6.67
CA PHE A 90 -1.09 1.90 6.95
C PHE A 90 -1.53 3.30 6.54
N ALA A 91 -0.89 4.30 7.11
CA ALA A 91 -1.06 5.69 6.74
C ALA A 91 0.16 6.17 5.94
N LEU A 92 -0.08 7.02 4.95
CA LEU A 92 0.96 7.66 4.15
C LEU A 92 0.88 9.16 4.33
N SER A 93 1.92 9.77 4.90
CA SER A 93 2.02 11.23 5.04
C SER A 93 3.13 11.79 4.15
N VAL A 94 2.95 13.01 3.73
CA VAL A 94 3.88 13.79 2.92
C VAL A 94 4.27 15.03 3.71
N ASP A 95 5.56 15.23 3.93
CA ASP A 95 6.10 16.35 4.70
C ASP A 95 5.46 16.51 6.10
N GLY A 96 5.05 15.39 6.69
CA GLY A 96 4.44 15.31 8.01
C GLY A 96 2.93 15.54 8.06
N GLU A 97 2.28 15.74 6.92
CA GLU A 97 0.84 15.98 6.82
C GLU A 97 0.17 14.95 5.91
N TYR A 98 -1.14 14.79 6.03
CA TYR A 98 -1.96 13.98 5.14
C TYR A 98 -2.60 14.91 4.09
N PRO A 99 -2.26 14.78 2.79
CA PRO A 99 -2.89 15.57 1.72
C PRO A 99 -4.41 15.46 1.70
N TYR A 100 -4.94 14.30 2.08
CA TYR A 100 -6.38 14.03 2.24
C TYR A 100 -6.58 12.86 3.20
N SER A 101 -7.78 12.73 3.75
CA SER A 101 -8.09 11.80 4.84
C SER A 101 -7.96 10.33 4.48
N GLU A 102 -8.17 9.95 3.21
CA GLU A 102 -8.07 8.56 2.77
C GLU A 102 -6.64 8.00 2.88
N LEU A 103 -5.63 8.88 2.92
CA LEU A 103 -4.24 8.45 3.16
C LEU A 103 -3.95 8.02 4.60
N GLU A 104 -4.88 8.23 5.53
CA GLU A 104 -4.74 7.79 6.93
C GLU A 104 -5.01 6.30 7.13
N ALA A 105 -5.68 5.63 6.17
CA ALA A 105 -6.02 4.21 6.25
C ALA A 105 -6.02 3.53 4.87
N LEU A 106 -4.84 3.32 4.33
CA LEU A 106 -4.62 2.60 3.08
C LEU A 106 -4.47 1.11 3.35
N SER A 107 -4.99 0.28 2.45
CA SER A 107 -5.03 -1.17 2.62
C SER A 107 -4.01 -1.88 1.73
N LEU A 108 -3.25 -2.80 2.32
CA LEU A 108 -2.42 -3.77 1.60
C LEU A 108 -3.05 -5.15 1.74
N PRO A 109 -3.48 -5.78 0.64
CA PRO A 109 -4.13 -7.08 0.71
C PRO A 109 -3.16 -8.18 1.16
N ARG A 110 -3.67 -9.13 1.93
CA ARG A 110 -3.01 -10.42 2.18
C ARG A 110 -3.41 -11.38 1.08
N ILE A 111 -2.49 -12.25 0.71
CA ILE A 111 -2.73 -13.23 -0.35
C ILE A 111 -2.96 -14.58 0.29
N TRP A 112 -4.04 -15.22 -0.10
CA TRP A 112 -4.46 -16.52 0.39
C TRP A 112 -4.45 -17.51 -0.77
N ARG A 113 -4.15 -18.76 -0.50
CA ARG A 113 -4.34 -19.86 -1.44
C ARG A 113 -5.11 -20.98 -0.79
N ASP A 114 -5.86 -21.72 -1.59
CA ASP A 114 -6.51 -22.93 -1.15
C ASP A 114 -5.47 -24.01 -0.88
N VAL A 115 -5.65 -24.73 0.23
CA VAL A 115 -4.82 -25.86 0.59
C VAL A 115 -5.48 -27.12 0.04
N ALA A 116 -4.76 -27.83 -0.84
CA ALA A 116 -5.21 -29.12 -1.31
C ALA A 116 -5.16 -30.15 -0.15
N ASP A 117 -6.13 -31.04 -0.11
CA ASP A 117 -6.12 -32.17 0.80
C ASP A 117 -4.86 -33.01 0.59
N GLN A 118 -4.18 -33.38 1.66
CA GLN A 118 -2.91 -34.10 1.60
C GLN A 118 -3.06 -35.56 1.13
N GLU A 119 -4.25 -36.16 1.28
CA GLU A 119 -4.51 -37.53 0.89
C GLU A 119 -5.03 -37.64 -0.54
N THR A 120 -5.90 -36.73 -0.97
CA THR A 120 -6.56 -36.77 -2.28
C THR A 120 -5.92 -35.83 -3.31
N GLY A 121 -5.23 -34.78 -2.85
CA GLY A 121 -4.70 -33.71 -3.71
C GLY A 121 -5.77 -32.78 -4.29
N GLU A 122 -7.03 -32.90 -3.81
CA GLU A 122 -8.16 -32.11 -4.27
C GLU A 122 -8.35 -30.87 -3.41
N THR A 123 -8.75 -29.77 -4.03
CA THR A 123 -9.10 -28.51 -3.33
C THR A 123 -10.59 -28.45 -2.98
N ILE A 124 -11.42 -29.26 -3.63
CA ILE A 124 -12.85 -29.38 -3.31
C ILE A 124 -13.04 -30.66 -2.46
N LEU A 125 -13.38 -30.47 -1.20
CA LEU A 125 -13.65 -31.55 -0.26
C LEU A 125 -15.16 -31.71 -0.11
N GLN A 126 -15.59 -32.97 0.13
CA GLN A 126 -16.98 -33.25 0.47
C GLN A 126 -17.09 -33.68 1.93
N ASP A 127 -18.17 -33.26 2.58
CA ASP A 127 -18.51 -33.73 3.90
C ASP A 127 -19.07 -35.19 3.85
N SER A 128 -19.31 -35.76 4.99
CA SER A 128 -19.87 -37.12 5.09
C SER A 128 -21.28 -37.29 4.51
N MET A 129 -21.92 -36.19 4.10
CA MET A 129 -23.24 -36.16 3.48
C MET A 129 -23.14 -35.85 1.97
N GLY A 130 -21.91 -35.69 1.43
CA GLY A 130 -21.68 -35.41 0.03
C GLY A 130 -21.86 -33.93 -0.37
N ASN A 131 -21.91 -33.01 0.60
CA ASN A 131 -21.94 -31.58 0.30
C ASN A 131 -20.52 -31.07 0.11
N ASP A 132 -20.35 -30.15 -0.84
CA ASP A 132 -19.09 -29.47 -1.05
C ASP A 132 -18.69 -28.66 0.19
N ARG A 133 -17.47 -28.89 0.65
CA ARG A 133 -16.86 -28.16 1.76
C ARG A 133 -15.85 -27.16 1.17
N LEU A 134 -15.87 -25.92 1.68
CA LEU A 134 -14.85 -24.94 1.31
C LEU A 134 -13.46 -25.45 1.70
N PRO A 135 -12.47 -25.31 0.84
CA PRO A 135 -11.10 -25.69 1.15
C PRO A 135 -10.56 -24.86 2.32
N ASP A 136 -9.64 -25.44 3.06
CA ASP A 136 -8.84 -24.68 4.01
C ASP A 136 -7.95 -23.71 3.21
N THR A 137 -7.73 -22.52 3.76
CA THR A 137 -6.87 -21.52 3.14
C THR A 137 -5.63 -21.26 3.97
N GLU A 138 -4.52 -20.98 3.32
CA GLU A 138 -3.30 -20.53 4.00
C GLU A 138 -2.80 -19.21 3.44
N GLU A 139 -2.23 -18.37 4.29
CA GLU A 139 -1.62 -17.11 3.87
C GLU A 139 -0.30 -17.35 3.12
N VAL A 140 -0.18 -16.73 1.96
CA VAL A 140 1.04 -16.75 1.15
C VAL A 140 1.87 -15.51 1.45
N ASN A 141 2.99 -15.70 2.14
CA ASN A 141 3.94 -14.63 2.43
C ASN A 141 4.91 -14.48 1.24
N ARG A 142 4.76 -13.42 0.51
CA ARG A 142 5.60 -13.10 -0.67
C ARG A 142 5.69 -11.60 -0.91
N TRP A 143 6.64 -11.20 -1.73
CA TRP A 143 6.69 -9.84 -2.26
C TRP A 143 5.55 -9.59 -3.22
N ASN A 144 4.87 -8.47 -3.04
CA ASN A 144 3.76 -8.01 -3.85
C ASN A 144 3.98 -6.55 -4.21
N GLU A 145 3.36 -6.13 -5.31
CA GLU A 145 3.35 -4.74 -5.76
C GLU A 145 1.90 -4.32 -5.98
N ILE A 146 1.55 -3.15 -5.49
CA ILE A 146 0.20 -2.61 -5.62
C ILE A 146 0.25 -1.09 -5.75
N TRP A 147 -0.49 -0.57 -6.72
CA TRP A 147 -0.85 0.84 -6.74
C TRP A 147 -1.86 1.13 -5.63
N LEU A 148 -1.75 2.28 -4.98
CA LEU A 148 -2.66 2.64 -3.90
C LEU A 148 -4.00 3.05 -4.46
N TRP A 149 -4.95 2.13 -4.36
CA TRP A 149 -6.32 2.27 -4.83
C TRP A 149 -7.28 2.57 -3.69
N ASP A 150 -8.42 3.14 -4.06
CA ASP A 150 -9.57 3.19 -3.18
C ASP A 150 -10.10 1.77 -2.90
N SER A 151 -9.99 1.31 -1.65
CA SER A 151 -10.49 0.00 -1.24
C SER A 151 -12.02 -0.12 -1.30
N GLN A 152 -12.73 1.00 -1.40
CA GLN A 152 -14.19 1.06 -1.52
C GLN A 152 -14.64 1.04 -2.99
N GLY A 153 -13.74 1.28 -3.93
CA GLY A 153 -14.04 1.25 -5.37
C GLY A 153 -14.85 2.46 -5.88
N TYR A 154 -14.77 3.61 -5.20
CA TYR A 154 -15.40 4.84 -5.67
C TYR A 154 -14.65 5.50 -6.83
N TYR A 155 -13.35 5.21 -6.96
CA TYR A 155 -12.48 5.79 -7.98
C TYR A 155 -11.93 4.70 -8.89
N GLU A 156 -11.90 4.99 -10.19
CA GLU A 156 -11.44 4.06 -11.22
C GLU A 156 -9.91 4.07 -11.40
N GLU A 157 -9.23 5.10 -10.92
CA GLU A 157 -7.78 5.26 -10.99
C GLU A 157 -7.15 5.25 -9.60
N PRO A 158 -5.86 4.87 -9.49
CA PRO A 158 -5.14 4.95 -8.22
C PRO A 158 -5.18 6.37 -7.63
N TYR A 159 -5.13 6.44 -6.31
CA TYR A 159 -4.91 7.72 -5.63
C TYR A 159 -3.63 8.39 -6.11
N PHE A 160 -3.66 9.70 -6.21
CA PHE A 160 -2.45 10.48 -6.48
C PHE A 160 -2.20 11.52 -5.39
N ILE A 161 -0.95 11.98 -5.33
CA ILE A 161 -0.49 13.11 -4.52
C ILE A 161 0.16 14.12 -5.44
N TYR A 162 -0.03 15.41 -5.17
CA TYR A 162 0.68 16.49 -5.86
C TYR A 162 1.96 16.81 -5.07
N LEU A 163 3.08 16.75 -5.76
CA LEU A 163 4.39 17.09 -5.18
C LEU A 163 4.98 18.24 -5.97
N THR A 164 5.42 19.28 -5.27
CA THR A 164 6.16 20.38 -5.89
C THR A 164 7.59 19.97 -6.20
N GLU A 165 8.24 20.67 -7.12
CA GLU A 165 9.68 20.52 -7.32
C GLU A 165 10.42 20.78 -6.00
N GLY A 166 11.36 19.90 -5.66
CA GLY A 166 12.16 20.01 -4.45
C GLY A 166 12.21 18.72 -3.63
N ARG A 167 12.65 18.87 -2.40
CA ARG A 167 12.82 17.78 -1.46
C ARG A 167 11.55 17.57 -0.65
N HIS A 168 11.08 16.32 -0.60
CA HIS A 168 9.93 15.88 0.18
C HIS A 168 10.27 14.68 1.05
N THR A 169 9.50 14.49 2.13
CA THR A 169 9.53 13.28 2.94
C THR A 169 8.22 12.54 2.79
N ILE A 170 8.31 11.22 2.57
CA ILE A 170 7.16 10.32 2.49
C ILE A 170 7.29 9.32 3.62
N ARG A 171 6.30 9.27 4.51
CA ARG A 171 6.30 8.40 5.68
C ARG A 171 5.18 7.40 5.60
N PHE A 172 5.53 6.15 5.84
CA PHE A 172 4.61 5.02 6.00
C PHE A 172 4.50 4.72 7.49
N THR A 173 3.28 4.76 8.01
CA THR A 173 3.00 4.48 9.42
C THR A 173 2.02 3.34 9.52
N THR A 174 2.31 2.32 10.34
CA THR A 174 1.36 1.21 10.54
C THR A 174 0.10 1.67 11.27
N VAL A 175 -1.04 1.15 10.83
CA VAL A 175 -2.33 1.25 11.53
C VAL A 175 -2.74 -0.14 12.03
N ILE A 176 -2.70 -1.16 11.16
CA ILE A 176 -3.00 -2.55 11.50
C ILE A 176 -2.04 -3.47 10.74
N GLY A 177 -1.45 -4.42 11.46
CA GLY A 177 -0.59 -5.45 10.88
C GLY A 177 0.82 -4.98 10.57
N ASP A 178 1.64 -5.92 10.11
CA ASP A 178 3.07 -5.75 9.93
C ASP A 178 3.46 -6.14 8.51
N PHE A 179 4.36 -5.36 7.92
CA PHE A 179 4.90 -5.64 6.59
C PHE A 179 6.33 -5.14 6.45
N LEU A 180 7.03 -5.68 5.47
CA LEU A 180 8.30 -5.12 5.01
C LEU A 180 8.03 -4.25 3.79
N LEU A 181 8.52 -3.03 3.82
CA LEU A 181 8.50 -2.12 2.69
C LEU A 181 9.84 -2.23 1.96
N GLY A 182 9.83 -2.75 0.73
CA GLY A 182 11.05 -2.92 -0.08
C GLY A 182 11.40 -1.68 -0.87
N SER A 183 10.43 -1.15 -1.58
CA SER A 183 10.54 0.06 -2.38
C SER A 183 9.13 0.59 -2.69
N PHE A 184 9.06 1.80 -3.17
CA PHE A 184 7.85 2.32 -3.79
C PHE A 184 8.19 3.11 -5.04
N GLU A 185 7.23 3.28 -5.90
CA GLU A 185 7.32 4.05 -7.12
C GLU A 185 6.34 5.22 -7.07
N LEU A 186 6.81 6.39 -7.43
CA LEU A 186 6.00 7.57 -7.69
C LEU A 186 5.85 7.71 -9.18
N GLY A 187 4.62 7.78 -9.70
CA GLY A 187 4.44 7.85 -11.14
C GLY A 187 3.00 7.63 -11.56
N ARG A 188 2.83 7.05 -12.72
CA ARG A 188 1.54 6.67 -13.28
C ARG A 188 1.52 5.19 -13.59
N GLU A 189 0.42 4.53 -13.28
CA GLU A 189 0.19 3.16 -13.75
C GLU A 189 0.15 3.14 -15.28
N GLU A 190 1.02 2.35 -15.89
CA GLU A 190 0.97 2.13 -17.34
C GLU A 190 -0.22 1.23 -17.67
N GLN A 191 -1.10 1.70 -18.56
CA GLN A 191 -2.26 0.94 -19.03
C GLN A 191 -1.86 -0.11 -20.06
#